data_49033dd05bf59fa10ad4917382ba2033
#
_entry.id   49033dd05bf59fa10ad4917382ba2033
#
_cell.length_a   1.000
_cell.length_b   1.000
_cell.length_c   1.000
_cell.angle_alpha   90.00
_cell.angle_beta   90.00
_cell.angle_gamma   90.00
#
_symmetry.space_group_name_H-M   'P 1'
#
loop_
_entity.id
_entity.type
_entity.pdbx_description
1 polymer ?
#
loop_
_entity_poly.entity_id
_entity_poly.type
_entity_poly.pdbx_seq_one_letter_code
_entity_poly.pdbx_strand_id
1 'polypeptide(L)'
;PSANTSSSLSPTEANHVYEYFKNDKNLSIILDGGSTQIGLESTIINLDNDKIEILRHGGVSAEELKEKFPQKVINIEQKANEIIIAPGMLSKHYSPAVPLRINAKKAEKNELLIGFGPNYNAPNLSFEGSLVEAASNLFSFLAKYQKKYSKIAIAPIPNKGIGKAINDRIKRASKN
;
A
#
# COMPACT_ATOMS: atom_id res chain seq x y z
N PRO A 1 6.54 0.13 -13.65
CA PRO A 1 5.14 0.48 -13.92
C PRO A 1 4.20 -0.55 -13.28
N SER A 2 3.04 -0.14 -12.82
CA SER A 2 2.03 -1.03 -12.27
C SER A 2 1.03 -1.46 -13.35
N ALA A 3 0.57 -2.71 -13.32
CA ALA A 3 -0.38 -3.27 -14.29
C ALA A 3 -1.82 -3.16 -13.77
N ASN A 4 -2.29 -1.93 -13.51
CA ASN A 4 -3.64 -1.62 -13.06
C ASN A 4 -4.19 -0.38 -13.76
N THR A 5 -5.50 -0.18 -13.72
CA THR A 5 -6.13 1.07 -14.12
C THR A 5 -5.79 2.17 -13.13
N SER A 6 -5.70 3.41 -13.60
CA SER A 6 -5.34 4.57 -12.76
C SER A 6 -6.26 4.65 -11.52
N SER A 7 -5.68 5.00 -10.38
CA SER A 7 -6.35 5.13 -9.08
C SER A 7 -6.86 3.83 -8.44
N SER A 8 -6.82 2.70 -9.13
CA SER A 8 -7.21 1.38 -8.58
C SER A 8 -6.12 0.78 -7.68
N LEU A 9 -6.48 -0.33 -7.01
CA LEU A 9 -5.52 -1.09 -6.21
C LEU A 9 -4.35 -1.60 -7.05
N SER A 10 -3.14 -1.55 -6.51
CA SER A 10 -1.97 -2.12 -7.18
C SER A 10 -2.05 -3.65 -7.21
N PRO A 11 -1.81 -4.30 -8.38
CA PRO A 11 -1.84 -5.75 -8.47
C PRO A 11 -0.61 -6.36 -7.76
N THR A 12 -0.84 -7.45 -7.05
CA THR A 12 0.20 -8.22 -6.34
C THR A 12 0.31 -9.65 -6.84
N GLU A 13 -0.54 -10.05 -7.78
CA GLU A 13 -0.55 -11.36 -8.44
C GLU A 13 -1.18 -11.26 -9.83
N ALA A 14 -0.91 -12.24 -10.69
CA ALA A 14 -1.39 -12.28 -12.08
C ALA A 14 -2.91 -12.19 -12.20
N ASN A 15 -3.65 -12.81 -11.26
CA ASN A 15 -5.10 -12.77 -11.27
C ASN A 15 -5.66 -11.35 -11.07
N HIS A 16 -4.97 -10.48 -10.32
CA HIS A 16 -5.36 -9.06 -10.20
C HIS A 16 -5.26 -8.34 -11.55
N VAL A 17 -4.20 -8.60 -12.31
CA VAL A 17 -4.02 -8.04 -13.67
C VAL A 17 -5.09 -8.58 -14.61
N TYR A 18 -5.36 -9.88 -14.57
CA TYR A 18 -6.41 -10.49 -15.38
C TYR A 18 -7.78 -9.85 -15.12
N GLU A 19 -8.15 -9.64 -13.86
CA GLU A 19 -9.43 -9.02 -13.50
C GLU A 19 -9.58 -7.58 -14.04
N TYR A 20 -8.48 -6.81 -14.11
CA TYR A 20 -8.50 -5.46 -14.69
C TYR A 20 -8.61 -5.47 -16.21
N PHE A 21 -7.97 -6.43 -16.89
CA PHE A 21 -7.73 -6.35 -18.33
C PHE A 21 -8.30 -7.52 -19.13
N LYS A 22 -9.09 -8.43 -18.54
CA LYS A 22 -9.68 -9.60 -19.23
C LYS A 22 -10.48 -9.28 -20.49
N ASN A 23 -10.96 -8.04 -20.63
CA ASN A 23 -11.70 -7.58 -21.81
C ASN A 23 -10.85 -6.66 -22.73
N ASP A 24 -9.58 -6.42 -22.40
CA ASP A 24 -8.68 -5.59 -23.21
C ASP A 24 -8.05 -6.45 -24.31
N LYS A 25 -8.43 -6.17 -25.56
CA LYS A 25 -7.93 -6.90 -26.74
C LYS A 25 -6.44 -6.66 -27.03
N ASN A 26 -5.83 -5.64 -26.41
CA ASN A 26 -4.41 -5.32 -26.58
C ASN A 26 -3.52 -6.12 -25.61
N LEU A 27 -4.08 -6.73 -24.57
CA LEU A 27 -3.36 -7.58 -23.63
C LEU A 27 -3.53 -9.06 -24.04
N SER A 28 -2.54 -9.59 -24.73
CA SER A 28 -2.59 -10.97 -25.26
C SER A 28 -2.10 -12.02 -24.26
N ILE A 29 -1.17 -11.67 -23.36
CA ILE A 29 -0.50 -12.61 -22.45
C ILE A 29 -0.25 -11.94 -21.10
N ILE A 30 -0.46 -12.69 -20.02
CA ILE A 30 -0.04 -12.37 -18.66
C ILE A 30 0.93 -13.47 -18.22
N LEU A 31 2.18 -13.10 -17.93
CA LEU A 31 3.15 -14.02 -17.33
C LEU A 31 2.98 -14.03 -15.82
N ASP A 32 2.67 -15.20 -15.27
CA ASP A 32 2.50 -15.37 -13.82
C ASP A 32 3.84 -15.71 -13.16
N GLY A 33 4.42 -14.77 -12.46
CA GLY A 33 5.64 -14.93 -11.64
C GLY A 33 5.36 -15.24 -10.17
N GLY A 34 4.10 -15.51 -9.81
CA GLY A 34 3.65 -15.66 -8.43
C GLY A 34 3.32 -14.33 -7.75
N SER A 35 2.95 -14.42 -6.48
CA SER A 35 2.62 -13.24 -5.66
C SER A 35 3.88 -12.43 -5.31
N THR A 36 3.73 -11.10 -5.27
CA THR A 36 4.82 -10.19 -4.89
C THR A 36 5.18 -10.36 -3.42
N GLN A 37 6.48 -10.38 -3.10
CA GLN A 37 6.95 -10.58 -1.73
C GLN A 37 6.69 -9.37 -0.82
N ILE A 38 6.87 -8.15 -1.33
CA ILE A 38 6.70 -6.91 -0.56
C ILE A 38 5.26 -6.37 -0.66
N GLY A 39 4.61 -6.53 -1.80
CA GLY A 39 3.22 -6.12 -2.03
C GLY A 39 2.99 -4.60 -2.11
N LEU A 40 4.02 -3.78 -1.97
CA LEU A 40 3.99 -2.33 -2.11
C LEU A 40 4.97 -1.89 -3.19
N GLU A 41 4.76 -0.69 -3.72
CA GLU A 41 5.65 -0.08 -4.71
C GLU A 41 7.00 0.30 -4.09
N SER A 42 7.96 0.55 -4.97
CA SER A 42 9.31 1.01 -4.61
C SER A 42 9.28 2.35 -3.86
N THR A 43 10.25 2.55 -2.99
CA THR A 43 10.59 3.87 -2.43
C THR A 43 11.12 4.74 -3.55
N ILE A 44 10.66 6.00 -3.62
CA ILE A 44 11.17 7.01 -4.55
C ILE A 44 11.92 8.04 -3.73
N ILE A 45 13.14 8.32 -4.16
CA ILE A 45 14.00 9.31 -3.51
C ILE A 45 14.45 10.37 -4.51
N ASN A 46 14.67 11.58 -4.01
CA ASN A 46 15.41 12.63 -4.67
C ASN A 46 16.78 12.76 -3.98
N LEU A 47 17.82 12.92 -4.80
CA LEU A 47 19.19 13.10 -4.32
C LEU A 47 19.60 14.55 -4.57
N ASP A 48 19.95 15.26 -3.50
CA ASP A 48 20.48 16.61 -3.55
C ASP A 48 21.75 16.68 -2.68
N ASN A 49 22.92 16.65 -3.33
CA ASN A 49 24.23 16.65 -2.67
C ASN A 49 24.32 15.63 -1.53
N ASP A 50 24.28 16.10 -0.28
CA ASP A 50 24.36 15.25 0.92
C ASP A 50 23.00 14.90 1.52
N LYS A 51 21.92 15.21 0.82
CA LYS A 51 20.55 14.95 1.27
C LYS A 51 19.88 13.89 0.44
N ILE A 52 19.14 13.01 1.11
CA ILE A 52 18.20 12.08 0.49
C ILE A 52 16.81 12.49 0.94
N GLU A 53 15.99 12.89 0.00
CA GLU A 53 14.59 13.23 0.26
C GLU A 53 13.70 12.07 -0.19
N ILE A 54 12.83 11.58 0.70
CA ILE A 54 11.88 10.50 0.36
C ILE A 54 10.62 11.13 -0.22
N LEU A 55 10.44 11.01 -1.53
CA LEU A 55 9.27 11.49 -2.25
C LEU A 55 8.07 10.56 -2.09
N ARG A 56 8.33 9.25 -1.96
CA ARG A 56 7.30 8.24 -1.71
C ARG A 56 7.86 7.12 -0.85
N HIS A 57 7.22 6.86 0.28
CA HIS A 57 7.53 5.66 1.06
C HIS A 57 7.14 4.40 0.28
N GLY A 58 7.97 3.36 0.32
CA GLY A 58 7.78 2.09 -0.36
C GLY A 58 8.45 0.94 0.36
N GLY A 59 8.87 -0.09 -0.40
CA GLY A 59 9.46 -1.30 0.15
C GLY A 59 10.76 -1.12 0.91
N VAL A 60 11.55 -0.07 0.61
CA VAL A 60 12.75 0.30 1.38
C VAL A 60 12.39 1.41 2.37
N SER A 61 12.61 1.18 3.65
CA SER A 61 12.29 2.14 4.72
C SER A 61 13.33 3.26 4.84
N ALA A 62 12.95 4.37 5.50
CA ALA A 62 13.88 5.46 5.81
C ALA A 62 15.00 5.00 6.77
N GLU A 63 14.67 4.08 7.65
CA GLU A 63 15.58 3.48 8.61
C GLU A 63 16.68 2.68 7.90
N GLU A 64 16.32 1.87 6.89
CA GLU A 64 17.27 1.11 6.06
C GLU A 64 18.14 2.05 5.21
N LEU A 65 17.57 3.12 4.65
CA LEU A 65 18.36 4.14 3.93
C LEU A 65 19.38 4.80 4.85
N LYS A 66 18.99 5.14 6.08
CA LYS A 66 19.90 5.75 7.05
C LYS A 66 21.03 4.80 7.47
N GLU A 67 20.73 3.52 7.61
CA GLU A 67 21.74 2.50 7.91
C GLU A 67 22.75 2.35 6.78
N LYS A 68 22.28 2.36 5.52
CA LYS A 68 23.16 2.21 4.34
C LYS A 68 23.94 3.47 3.98
N PHE A 69 23.39 4.64 4.31
CA PHE A 69 23.97 5.95 3.99
C PHE A 69 24.04 6.83 5.25
N PRO A 70 24.81 6.43 6.29
CA PRO A 70 24.86 7.13 7.58
C PRO A 70 25.36 8.57 7.48
N GLN A 71 26.18 8.88 6.45
CA GLN A 71 26.71 10.24 6.19
C GLN A 71 25.70 11.17 5.49
N LYS A 72 24.56 10.63 5.00
CA LYS A 72 23.54 11.43 4.33
C LYS A 72 22.44 11.85 5.28
N VAL A 73 21.95 13.07 5.11
CA VAL A 73 20.74 13.54 5.80
C VAL A 73 19.50 12.97 5.11
N ILE A 74 18.71 12.18 5.84
CA ILE A 74 17.47 11.63 5.30
C ILE A 74 16.32 12.58 5.67
N ASN A 75 15.76 13.26 4.68
CA ASN A 75 14.55 14.06 4.85
C ASN A 75 13.31 13.21 4.58
N ILE A 76 12.42 13.12 5.57
CA ILE A 76 11.21 12.28 5.55
C ILE A 76 9.96 13.14 5.44
N GLU A 77 10.06 14.46 5.64
CA GLU A 77 8.92 15.37 5.61
C GLU A 77 8.44 15.61 4.17
N GLN A 78 7.29 15.02 3.85
CA GLN A 78 6.54 15.41 2.65
C GLN A 78 5.85 16.75 2.96
N LYS A 79 6.27 17.82 2.32
CA LYS A 79 5.55 19.10 2.37
C LYS A 79 4.20 18.93 1.70
N ALA A 80 3.13 19.26 2.42
CA ALA A 80 1.74 19.01 2.02
C ALA A 80 1.29 19.74 0.72
N ASN A 81 2.14 20.60 0.13
CA ASN A 81 1.79 21.48 -1.00
C ASN A 81 2.76 21.37 -2.18
N GLU A 82 3.51 20.29 -2.33
CA GLU A 82 4.47 20.19 -3.42
C GLU A 82 3.87 19.66 -4.71
N ILE A 83 4.41 20.17 -5.82
CA ILE A 83 4.17 19.73 -7.18
C ILE A 83 4.28 18.20 -7.24
N ILE A 84 3.30 17.53 -7.87
CA ILE A 84 3.32 16.09 -8.09
C ILE A 84 4.49 15.76 -9.03
N ILE A 85 5.61 15.33 -8.47
CA ILE A 85 6.84 15.01 -9.20
C ILE A 85 7.11 13.50 -9.32
N ALA A 86 6.31 12.68 -8.67
CA ALA A 86 6.48 11.23 -8.69
C ALA A 86 5.13 10.48 -8.74
N PRO A 87 5.10 9.28 -9.36
CA PRO A 87 3.90 8.43 -9.36
C PRO A 87 3.45 8.06 -7.94
N GLY A 88 2.13 8.05 -7.71
CA GLY A 88 1.55 7.70 -6.41
C GLY A 88 1.50 8.85 -5.39
N MET A 89 1.84 10.10 -5.80
CA MET A 89 1.70 11.29 -4.95
C MET A 89 0.28 11.89 -4.98
N LEU A 90 -0.60 11.43 -5.86
CA LEU A 90 -1.99 11.87 -5.91
C LEU A 90 -2.69 11.65 -4.57
N SER A 91 -3.50 12.62 -4.15
CA SER A 91 -4.20 12.57 -2.86
C SER A 91 -5.20 11.41 -2.77
N LYS A 92 -5.83 11.03 -3.90
CA LYS A 92 -6.69 9.86 -4.07
C LYS A 92 -5.98 8.86 -4.98
N HIS A 93 -5.59 7.71 -4.43
CA HIS A 93 -4.93 6.64 -5.15
C HIS A 93 -5.10 5.32 -4.39
N TYR A 94 -4.91 4.17 -5.04
CA TYR A 94 -5.02 2.86 -4.40
C TYR A 94 -6.40 2.54 -3.81
N SER A 95 -7.45 3.16 -4.34
CA SER A 95 -8.79 3.07 -3.75
C SER A 95 -9.46 1.75 -4.10
N PRO A 96 -9.96 1.00 -3.10
CA PRO A 96 -10.91 -0.08 -3.37
C PRO A 96 -12.23 0.48 -3.88
N ALA A 97 -13.05 -0.37 -4.51
CA ALA A 97 -14.38 0.00 -5.00
C ALA A 97 -15.41 0.30 -3.89
N VAL A 98 -15.05 0.06 -2.64
CA VAL A 98 -15.90 0.25 -1.46
C VAL A 98 -15.25 1.23 -0.48
N PRO A 99 -16.04 1.94 0.37
CA PRO A 99 -15.50 2.80 1.40
C PRO A 99 -14.50 2.08 2.32
N LEU A 100 -13.38 2.74 2.60
CA LEU A 100 -12.32 2.25 3.46
C LEU A 100 -12.15 3.16 4.67
N ARG A 101 -12.36 2.62 5.88
CA ARG A 101 -12.10 3.28 7.16
C ARG A 101 -10.79 2.78 7.75
N ILE A 102 -9.98 3.69 8.27
CA ILE A 102 -8.64 3.39 8.82
C ILE A 102 -8.61 3.55 10.34
N ASN A 103 -7.61 2.98 10.98
CA ASN A 103 -7.40 3.03 12.43
C ASN A 103 -8.60 2.51 13.25
N ALA A 104 -9.30 1.51 12.73
CA ALA A 104 -10.48 0.95 13.32
C ALA A 104 -10.15 -0.09 14.39
N LYS A 105 -10.62 0.11 15.62
CA LYS A 105 -10.46 -0.88 16.71
C LYS A 105 -11.51 -1.96 16.69
N LYS A 106 -12.68 -1.71 16.07
CA LYS A 106 -13.79 -2.64 15.92
C LYS A 106 -14.56 -2.36 14.62
N ALA A 107 -15.20 -3.37 14.08
CA ALA A 107 -16.10 -3.23 12.93
C ALA A 107 -17.34 -2.43 13.28
N GLU A 108 -17.89 -1.70 12.32
CA GLU A 108 -19.22 -1.13 12.36
C GLU A 108 -20.23 -2.08 11.69
N LYS A 109 -21.52 -1.70 11.70
CA LYS A 109 -22.57 -2.50 11.06
C LYS A 109 -22.31 -2.63 9.55
N ASN A 110 -22.34 -3.85 9.05
CA ASN A 110 -22.09 -4.20 7.64
C ASN A 110 -20.68 -3.85 7.14
N GLU A 111 -19.70 -3.80 8.02
CA GLU A 111 -18.30 -3.52 7.73
C GLU A 111 -17.44 -4.73 8.04
N LEU A 112 -16.47 -5.02 7.16
CA LEU A 112 -15.41 -5.98 7.45
C LEU A 112 -14.24 -5.27 8.11
N LEU A 113 -13.82 -5.72 9.28
CA LEU A 113 -12.56 -5.29 9.88
C LEU A 113 -11.43 -6.24 9.46
N ILE A 114 -10.41 -5.70 8.81
CA ILE A 114 -9.13 -6.38 8.55
C ILE A 114 -8.19 -6.02 9.69
N GLY A 115 -7.79 -7.03 10.48
CA GLY A 115 -6.95 -6.88 11.65
C GLY A 115 -5.47 -6.70 11.35
N PHE A 116 -4.70 -6.37 12.39
CA PHE A 116 -3.25 -6.40 12.43
C PHE A 116 -2.79 -6.72 13.85
N GLY A 117 -1.95 -7.73 14.01
CA GLY A 117 -1.47 -8.22 15.31
C GLY A 117 -2.40 -9.23 15.98
N PRO A 118 -1.98 -9.81 17.12
CA PRO A 118 -2.64 -10.95 17.76
C PRO A 118 -4.00 -10.63 18.39
N ASN A 119 -4.30 -9.36 18.60
CA ASN A 119 -5.55 -8.92 19.25
C ASN A 119 -6.75 -8.84 18.29
N TYR A 120 -6.59 -9.20 17.04
CA TYR A 120 -7.63 -9.17 16.02
C TYR A 120 -7.86 -10.56 15.43
N ASN A 121 -9.13 -10.90 15.18
CA ASN A 121 -9.50 -12.11 14.47
C ASN A 121 -9.25 -12.00 12.96
N ALA A 122 -9.43 -13.09 12.22
CA ALA A 122 -9.40 -13.10 10.77
C ALA A 122 -10.60 -12.33 10.17
N PRO A 123 -10.41 -11.62 9.03
CA PRO A 123 -9.13 -11.53 8.31
C PRO A 123 -8.13 -10.61 9.02
N ASN A 124 -6.85 -10.94 8.95
CA ASN A 124 -5.77 -10.24 9.64
C ASN A 124 -4.56 -10.12 8.70
N LEU A 125 -4.01 -8.93 8.53
CA LEU A 125 -2.85 -8.68 7.66
C LEU A 125 -1.59 -9.41 8.14
N SER A 126 -1.43 -9.55 9.46
CA SER A 126 -0.39 -10.35 10.11
C SER A 126 -0.78 -10.63 11.54
N PHE A 127 -0.98 -11.86 11.93
CA PHE A 127 -1.27 -12.25 13.31
C PHE A 127 -0.08 -12.00 14.24
N GLU A 128 1.14 -12.19 13.73
CA GLU A 128 2.38 -11.93 14.47
C GLU A 128 2.74 -10.44 14.56
N GLY A 129 1.98 -9.57 13.92
CA GLY A 129 2.28 -8.13 13.85
C GLY A 129 3.50 -7.80 12.98
N SER A 130 3.83 -8.66 12.01
CA SER A 130 4.87 -8.40 11.02
C SER A 130 4.43 -7.35 10.02
N LEU A 131 5.16 -6.23 9.96
CA LEU A 131 4.88 -5.17 9.00
C LEU A 131 5.19 -5.60 7.55
N VAL A 132 6.15 -6.50 7.35
CA VAL A 132 6.50 -7.03 6.03
C VAL A 132 5.37 -7.91 5.52
N GLU A 133 4.86 -8.82 6.34
CA GLU A 133 3.70 -9.65 6.01
C GLU A 133 2.45 -8.79 5.75
N ALA A 134 2.21 -7.80 6.59
CA ALA A 134 1.08 -6.88 6.40
C ALA A 134 1.17 -6.10 5.08
N ALA A 135 2.36 -5.66 4.68
CA ALA A 135 2.60 -5.01 3.41
C ALA A 135 2.29 -5.93 2.23
N SER A 136 2.76 -7.19 2.28
CA SER A 136 2.51 -8.20 1.26
C SER A 136 1.01 -8.51 1.12
N ASN A 137 0.27 -8.57 2.22
CA ASN A 137 -1.14 -8.93 2.25
C ASN A 137 -2.10 -7.76 1.93
N LEU A 138 -1.67 -6.50 2.05
CA LEU A 138 -2.56 -5.35 2.01
C LEU A 138 -3.45 -5.31 0.77
N PHE A 139 -2.86 -5.24 -0.41
CA PHE A 139 -3.63 -5.09 -1.65
C PHE A 139 -4.37 -6.36 -2.05
N SER A 140 -3.83 -7.55 -1.78
CA SER A 140 -4.52 -8.80 -2.04
C SER A 140 -5.79 -8.94 -1.18
N PHE A 141 -5.73 -8.53 0.10
CA PHE A 141 -6.90 -8.53 0.98
C PHE A 141 -7.94 -7.49 0.54
N LEU A 142 -7.53 -6.27 0.20
CA LEU A 142 -8.44 -5.26 -0.31
C LEU A 142 -9.11 -5.73 -1.61
N ALA A 143 -8.35 -6.28 -2.56
CA ALA A 143 -8.89 -6.81 -3.82
C ALA A 143 -9.87 -7.98 -3.61
N LYS A 144 -9.58 -8.87 -2.67
CA LYS A 144 -10.44 -10.00 -2.31
C LYS A 144 -11.73 -9.56 -1.64
N TYR A 145 -11.63 -8.66 -0.65
CA TYR A 145 -12.77 -8.38 0.23
C TYR A 145 -13.69 -7.27 -0.30
N GLN A 146 -13.22 -6.34 -1.15
CA GLN A 146 -14.10 -5.39 -1.82
C GLN A 146 -15.17 -6.04 -2.71
N LYS A 147 -14.95 -7.30 -3.14
CA LYS A 147 -15.94 -8.08 -3.91
C LYS A 147 -17.04 -8.70 -3.02
N LYS A 148 -16.84 -8.73 -1.69
CA LYS A 148 -17.70 -9.46 -0.74
C LYS A 148 -18.39 -8.57 0.29
N TYR A 149 -17.82 -7.40 0.54
CA TYR A 149 -18.29 -6.49 1.58
C TYR A 149 -18.52 -5.10 1.02
N SER A 150 -19.55 -4.43 1.50
CA SER A 150 -19.91 -3.07 1.08
C SER A 150 -19.06 -1.98 1.76
N LYS A 151 -18.35 -2.31 2.83
CA LYS A 151 -17.45 -1.43 3.60
C LYS A 151 -16.30 -2.25 4.17
N ILE A 152 -15.12 -1.65 4.22
CA ILE A 152 -13.93 -2.27 4.83
C ILE A 152 -13.34 -1.30 5.84
N ALA A 153 -12.87 -1.84 6.95
CA ALA A 153 -12.05 -1.13 7.93
C ALA A 153 -10.70 -1.82 8.08
N ILE A 154 -9.65 -1.06 8.39
CA ILE A 154 -8.31 -1.59 8.70
C ILE A 154 -7.94 -1.18 10.12
N ALA A 155 -7.43 -2.13 10.90
CA ALA A 155 -6.90 -1.91 12.24
C ALA A 155 -5.70 -0.95 12.23
N PRO A 156 -5.35 -0.30 13.36
CA PRO A 156 -4.17 0.54 13.45
C PRO A 156 -2.89 -0.23 13.11
N ILE A 157 -2.05 0.36 12.26
CA ILE A 157 -0.75 -0.19 11.87
C ILE A 157 0.36 0.73 12.38
N PRO A 158 1.41 0.21 13.04
CA PRO A 158 2.51 1.02 13.54
C PRO A 158 3.19 1.86 12.46
N ASN A 159 3.39 3.16 12.72
CA ASN A 159 3.97 4.11 11.77
C ASN A 159 5.51 4.14 11.82
N LYS A 160 6.15 2.98 11.64
CA LYS A 160 7.61 2.78 11.63
C LYS A 160 8.02 1.84 10.52
N GLY A 161 9.27 1.93 10.05
CA GLY A 161 9.77 1.09 8.97
C GLY A 161 8.84 1.10 7.76
N ILE A 162 8.58 -0.07 7.17
CA ILE A 162 7.65 -0.24 6.05
C ILE A 162 6.18 0.12 6.41
N GLY A 163 5.83 0.18 7.70
CA GLY A 163 4.53 0.62 8.17
C GLY A 163 4.17 2.05 7.76
N LYS A 164 5.18 2.92 7.55
CA LYS A 164 4.96 4.27 6.98
C LYS A 164 4.40 4.19 5.56
N ALA A 165 4.92 3.27 4.75
CA ALA A 165 4.42 3.05 3.39
C ALA A 165 3.00 2.45 3.41
N ILE A 166 2.73 1.48 4.29
CA ILE A 166 1.38 0.92 4.46
C ILE A 166 0.40 2.04 4.83
N ASN A 167 0.72 2.85 5.85
CA ASN A 167 -0.15 3.93 6.30
C ASN A 167 -0.39 5.00 5.23
N ASP A 168 0.62 5.34 4.42
CA ASP A 168 0.43 6.24 3.27
C ASP A 168 -0.57 5.65 2.27
N ARG A 169 -0.45 4.36 1.92
CA ARG A 169 -1.36 3.69 0.97
C ARG A 169 -2.80 3.65 1.48
N ILE A 170 -3.02 3.22 2.72
CA ILE A 170 -4.39 3.14 3.28
C ILE A 170 -5.00 4.53 3.49
N LYS A 171 -4.21 5.56 3.81
CA LYS A 171 -4.66 6.95 3.92
C LYS A 171 -5.11 7.51 2.56
N ARG A 172 -4.40 7.20 1.46
CA ARG A 172 -4.79 7.60 0.10
C ARG A 172 -6.01 6.81 -0.37
N ALA A 173 -6.04 5.50 -0.06
CA ALA A 173 -7.15 4.61 -0.39
C ALA A 173 -8.46 4.98 0.31
N SER A 174 -8.39 5.59 1.50
CA SER A 174 -9.56 6.00 2.29
C SER A 174 -10.18 7.35 1.86
N LYS A 175 -9.56 8.09 0.92
CA LYS A 175 -10.06 9.36 0.39
C LYS A 175 -11.02 9.13 -0.79
N ASN A 176 -12.12 8.42 -0.53
CA ASN A 176 -13.18 8.21 -1.52
C ASN A 176 -14.14 9.40 -1.56
#